data_680e1d3bd608dad000ee9029cd9f138f
#
_entry.id   680e1d3bd608dad000ee9029cd9f138f
#
_cell.length_a   1.000
_cell.length_b   1.000
_cell.length_c   1.000
_cell.angle_alpha   90.00
_cell.angle_beta   90.00
_cell.angle_gamma   90.00
#
_symmetry.space_group_name_H-M   'P 1'
#
loop_
_entity.id
_entity.type
_entity.pdbx_description
1 polymer ?
#
loop_
_entity_poly.entity_id
_entity_poly.type
_entity_poly.pdbx_seq_one_letter_code
_entity_poly.pdbx_strand_id
1 'polypeptide(L)'
;MALGQSLCGVSGILVTPFDESGAIDPPRLLPVIERAAAAGVDILTVNGNTGEFYGLSTSEAVTMVQSVCNLVDGRVPVVAGIGRALPDAIALTHASVAAGADALMIHQPPDPFVAPRGVCDYIRAIRDAAGDVPLILYLRNDGVGVDAISQMCSIEGVIGVKWATANPMVLKRAIAAAPDHITWVGGLAVVWAPSFYVVGARGFTSGLVNVWPEHSVAINCALEAGDFNHARRLIETMQVFEDIRAAEQGGANVSGVKAALAMLGNDCGGARPPAAWPLCDDQHATLKHFMIKNGLIS
;
A
#
# COMPACT_ATOMS: atom_id res chain seq x y z
N MET A 1 -19.11 -3.90 -7.09
CA MET A 1 -18.87 -2.44 -6.97
C MET A 1 -17.80 -2.05 -8.00
N ALA A 2 -17.87 -0.87 -8.62
CA ALA A 2 -16.77 -0.44 -9.49
C ALA A 2 -15.53 -0.21 -8.61
N LEU A 3 -14.35 -0.64 -9.07
CA LEU A 3 -13.09 -0.56 -8.31
C LEU A 3 -12.77 0.86 -7.81
N GLY A 4 -13.18 1.89 -8.56
CA GLY A 4 -13.06 3.29 -8.14
C GLY A 4 -13.77 3.59 -6.81
N GLN A 5 -14.86 2.90 -6.51
CA GLN A 5 -15.54 3.01 -5.22
C GLN A 5 -14.76 2.31 -4.10
N SER A 6 -14.17 1.14 -4.38
CA SER A 6 -13.31 0.44 -3.40
C SER A 6 -12.05 1.25 -3.06
N LEU A 7 -11.54 2.07 -3.98
CA LEU A 7 -10.43 2.99 -3.71
C LEU A 7 -10.77 4.08 -2.68
N CYS A 8 -12.04 4.37 -2.45
CA CYS A 8 -12.48 5.30 -1.41
C CYS A 8 -12.44 4.72 0.01
N GLY A 9 -12.00 3.49 0.17
CA GLY A 9 -11.92 2.79 1.44
C GLY A 9 -10.49 2.54 1.93
N VAL A 10 -10.32 1.44 2.65
CA VAL A 10 -9.02 0.99 3.17
C VAL A 10 -8.34 0.06 2.19
N SER A 11 -7.15 0.43 1.74
CA SER A 11 -6.27 -0.42 0.96
C SER A 11 -5.20 -1.05 1.85
N GLY A 12 -5.34 -2.33 2.19
CA GLY A 12 -4.39 -3.07 3.01
C GLY A 12 -3.14 -3.45 2.21
N ILE A 13 -1.98 -3.01 2.66
CA ILE A 13 -0.70 -3.34 2.00
C ILE A 13 -0.13 -4.59 2.67
N LEU A 14 -0.20 -5.73 1.98
CA LEU A 14 0.28 -7.00 2.48
C LEU A 14 1.80 -7.04 2.60
N VAL A 15 2.32 -7.74 3.61
CA VAL A 15 3.75 -8.08 3.70
C VAL A 15 4.09 -9.19 2.70
N THR A 16 5.37 -9.39 2.39
CA THR A 16 5.86 -10.60 1.74
C THR A 16 6.42 -11.54 2.80
N PRO A 17 5.82 -12.71 3.02
CA PRO A 17 6.35 -13.68 3.96
C PRO A 17 7.55 -14.43 3.38
N PHE A 18 8.50 -14.75 4.25
CA PHE A 18 9.67 -15.57 3.94
C PHE A 18 9.76 -16.75 4.91
N ASP A 19 10.28 -17.85 4.45
CA ASP A 19 10.67 -19.00 5.27
C ASP A 19 12.06 -18.81 5.91
N GLU A 20 12.52 -19.83 6.65
CA GLU A 20 13.82 -19.80 7.33
C GLU A 20 15.02 -19.80 6.35
N SER A 21 14.81 -20.20 5.10
CA SER A 21 15.83 -20.12 4.04
C SER A 21 15.89 -18.75 3.38
N GLY A 22 14.92 -17.88 3.68
CA GLY A 22 14.72 -16.60 3.03
C GLY A 22 13.99 -16.68 1.68
N ALA A 23 13.43 -17.84 1.31
CA ALA A 23 12.54 -17.95 0.17
C ALA A 23 11.14 -17.40 0.50
N ILE A 24 10.43 -16.90 -0.52
CA ILE A 24 9.04 -16.43 -0.31
C ILE A 24 8.12 -17.60 0.06
N ASP A 25 7.23 -17.37 1.02
CA ASP A 25 6.26 -18.38 1.52
C ASP A 25 4.82 -17.80 1.56
N PRO A 26 4.20 -17.55 0.39
CA PRO A 26 2.91 -16.88 0.29
C PRO A 26 1.76 -17.50 1.11
N PRO A 27 1.69 -18.84 1.32
CA PRO A 27 0.64 -19.45 2.16
C PRO A 27 0.53 -18.87 3.58
N ARG A 28 1.63 -18.34 4.15
CA ARG A 28 1.60 -17.66 5.47
C ARG A 28 0.71 -16.40 5.49
N LEU A 29 0.29 -15.88 4.32
CA LEU A 29 -0.64 -14.74 4.25
C LEU A 29 -2.10 -15.13 4.47
N LEU A 30 -2.47 -16.40 4.38
CA LEU A 30 -3.88 -16.79 4.44
C LEU A 30 -4.60 -16.24 5.68
N PRO A 31 -4.08 -16.36 6.92
CA PRO A 31 -4.73 -15.79 8.09
C PRO A 31 -4.84 -14.26 8.06
N VAL A 32 -3.90 -13.57 7.43
CA VAL A 32 -3.92 -12.09 7.26
C VAL A 32 -5.06 -11.72 6.30
N ILE A 33 -5.14 -12.40 5.16
CA ILE A 33 -6.16 -12.16 4.13
C ILE A 33 -7.57 -12.43 4.70
N GLU A 34 -7.74 -13.54 5.43
CA GLU A 34 -9.03 -13.89 6.04
C GLU A 34 -9.49 -12.83 7.06
N ARG A 35 -8.60 -12.39 7.93
CA ARG A 35 -8.91 -11.31 8.90
C ARG A 35 -9.24 -10.00 8.20
N ALA A 36 -8.47 -9.62 7.19
CA ALA A 36 -8.69 -8.39 6.45
C ALA A 36 -10.04 -8.41 5.72
N ALA A 37 -10.37 -9.53 5.06
CA ALA A 37 -11.65 -9.71 4.39
C ALA A 37 -12.83 -9.69 5.38
N ALA A 38 -12.70 -10.38 6.52
CA ALA A 38 -13.73 -10.40 7.56
C ALA A 38 -13.97 -9.03 8.21
N ALA A 39 -12.92 -8.22 8.32
CA ALA A 39 -12.99 -6.85 8.86
C ALA A 39 -13.61 -5.85 7.86
N GLY A 40 -13.80 -6.21 6.60
CA GLY A 40 -14.34 -5.32 5.57
C GLY A 40 -13.31 -4.37 4.96
N VAL A 41 -12.05 -4.81 4.85
CA VAL A 41 -11.02 -4.07 4.08
C VAL A 41 -11.42 -4.06 2.61
N ASP A 42 -11.36 -2.89 1.98
CA ASP A 42 -11.91 -2.67 0.63
C ASP A 42 -11.00 -3.17 -0.49
N ILE A 43 -9.69 -3.17 -0.28
CA ILE A 43 -8.67 -3.59 -1.26
C ILE A 43 -7.49 -4.25 -0.54
N LEU A 44 -6.94 -5.30 -1.12
CA LEU A 44 -5.64 -5.85 -0.74
C LEU A 44 -4.60 -5.55 -1.82
N THR A 45 -3.49 -4.95 -1.41
CA THR A 45 -2.39 -4.61 -2.32
C THR A 45 -1.19 -5.52 -2.07
N VAL A 46 -0.79 -6.26 -3.09
CA VAL A 46 0.44 -7.06 -3.12
C VAL A 46 1.57 -6.27 -3.81
N ASN A 47 2.82 -6.56 -3.49
CA ASN A 47 3.98 -5.86 -4.04
C ASN A 47 3.97 -4.33 -3.78
N GLY A 48 3.40 -3.89 -2.66
CA GLY A 48 3.57 -2.54 -2.16
C GLY A 48 4.90 -2.38 -1.40
N ASN A 49 5.18 -1.19 -0.85
CA ASN A 49 6.40 -0.98 -0.06
C ASN A 49 6.46 -1.84 1.20
N THR A 50 5.35 -2.01 1.91
CA THR A 50 5.25 -2.93 3.05
C THR A 50 5.42 -4.39 2.61
N GLY A 51 5.15 -4.70 1.34
CA GLY A 51 5.45 -6.00 0.70
C GLY A 51 6.86 -6.13 0.15
N GLU A 52 7.77 -5.25 0.52
CA GLU A 52 9.21 -5.31 0.15
C GLU A 52 9.46 -5.31 -1.37
N PHE A 53 8.59 -4.68 -2.17
CA PHE A 53 8.63 -4.71 -3.64
C PHE A 53 10.03 -4.52 -4.23
N TYR A 54 10.83 -3.60 -3.68
CA TYR A 54 12.18 -3.33 -4.17
C TYR A 54 13.22 -4.35 -3.69
N GLY A 55 12.89 -5.16 -2.69
CA GLY A 55 13.71 -6.27 -2.18
C GLY A 55 13.43 -7.62 -2.85
N LEU A 56 12.38 -7.72 -3.68
CA LEU A 56 12.02 -8.93 -4.41
C LEU A 56 12.72 -8.96 -5.78
N SER A 57 13.06 -10.13 -6.28
CA SER A 57 13.31 -10.31 -7.71
C SER A 57 12.02 -10.19 -8.51
N THR A 58 12.11 -9.99 -9.83
CA THR A 58 10.91 -9.93 -10.69
C THR A 58 10.14 -11.25 -10.65
N SER A 59 10.81 -12.40 -10.60
CA SER A 59 10.17 -13.71 -10.47
C SER A 59 9.45 -13.90 -9.13
N GLU A 60 10.03 -13.45 -8.01
CA GLU A 60 9.36 -13.48 -6.71
C GLU A 60 8.13 -12.57 -6.70
N ALA A 61 8.22 -11.36 -7.27
CA ALA A 61 7.10 -10.44 -7.37
C ALA A 61 5.95 -11.03 -8.21
N VAL A 62 6.25 -11.73 -9.31
CA VAL A 62 5.27 -12.49 -10.10
C VAL A 62 4.60 -13.58 -9.26
N THR A 63 5.41 -14.40 -8.57
CA THR A 63 4.89 -15.48 -7.71
C THR A 63 4.00 -14.93 -6.60
N MET A 64 4.36 -13.79 -5.99
CA MET A 64 3.54 -13.14 -4.96
C MET A 64 2.17 -12.72 -5.50
N VAL A 65 2.10 -12.10 -6.69
CA VAL A 65 0.81 -11.70 -7.28
C VAL A 65 -0.05 -12.92 -7.54
N GLN A 66 0.48 -13.94 -8.22
CA GLN A 66 -0.25 -15.18 -8.52
C GLN A 66 -0.79 -15.84 -7.25
N SER A 67 0.05 -15.96 -6.24
CA SER A 67 -0.32 -16.58 -4.97
C SER A 67 -1.37 -15.77 -4.22
N VAL A 68 -1.23 -14.43 -4.15
CA VAL A 68 -2.20 -13.57 -3.45
C VAL A 68 -3.55 -13.58 -4.15
N CYS A 69 -3.60 -13.48 -5.49
CA CYS A 69 -4.86 -13.58 -6.23
C CYS A 69 -5.57 -14.92 -5.94
N ASN A 70 -4.82 -16.03 -5.95
CA ASN A 70 -5.37 -17.34 -5.62
C ASN A 70 -5.83 -17.44 -4.16
N LEU A 71 -5.04 -16.92 -3.20
CA LEU A 71 -5.39 -16.96 -1.78
C LEU A 71 -6.59 -16.07 -1.45
N VAL A 72 -6.73 -14.94 -2.13
CA VAL A 72 -7.88 -14.02 -1.96
C VAL A 72 -9.14 -14.61 -2.57
N ASP A 73 -9.05 -15.32 -3.70
CA ASP A 73 -10.16 -16.04 -4.35
C ASP A 73 -11.43 -15.17 -4.51
N GLY A 74 -11.24 -13.94 -5.02
CA GLY A 74 -12.32 -12.99 -5.30
C GLY A 74 -13.04 -12.40 -4.08
N ARG A 75 -12.60 -12.69 -2.84
CA ARG A 75 -13.24 -12.16 -1.61
C ARG A 75 -13.06 -10.65 -1.44
N VAL A 76 -11.96 -10.11 -1.93
CA VAL A 76 -11.61 -8.69 -1.87
C VAL A 76 -10.86 -8.34 -3.16
N PRO A 77 -11.05 -7.17 -3.77
CA PRO A 77 -10.26 -6.74 -4.92
C PRO A 77 -8.75 -6.75 -4.63
N VAL A 78 -7.96 -7.25 -5.58
CA VAL A 78 -6.48 -7.31 -5.48
C VAL A 78 -5.85 -6.27 -6.39
N VAL A 79 -5.02 -5.40 -5.82
CA VAL A 79 -4.18 -4.46 -6.55
C VAL A 79 -2.74 -4.96 -6.56
N ALA A 80 -2.16 -5.14 -7.76
CA ALA A 80 -0.78 -5.58 -7.92
C ALA A 80 0.17 -4.40 -8.12
N GLY A 81 1.18 -4.27 -7.25
CA GLY A 81 2.28 -3.32 -7.44
C GLY A 81 3.20 -3.77 -8.57
N ILE A 82 3.44 -2.87 -9.52
CA ILE A 82 4.32 -3.07 -10.67
C ILE A 82 5.30 -1.90 -10.80
N GLY A 83 6.40 -2.11 -11.49
CA GLY A 83 7.41 -1.06 -11.63
C GLY A 83 8.77 -1.58 -12.03
N ARG A 84 9.83 -0.85 -11.64
CA ARG A 84 11.25 -1.09 -11.99
C ARG A 84 11.58 -0.65 -13.40
N ALA A 85 12.58 -1.28 -14.07
CA ALA A 85 12.87 -1.04 -15.47
C ALA A 85 11.66 -1.39 -16.35
N LEU A 86 11.52 -0.72 -17.49
CA LEU A 86 10.34 -0.91 -18.35
C LEU A 86 10.09 -2.38 -18.76
N PRO A 87 11.12 -3.19 -19.12
CA PRO A 87 10.89 -4.61 -19.41
C PRO A 87 10.33 -5.41 -18.22
N ASP A 88 10.83 -5.14 -17.00
CA ASP A 88 10.33 -5.78 -15.77
C ASP A 88 8.89 -5.35 -15.48
N ALA A 89 8.60 -4.07 -15.62
CA ALA A 89 7.25 -3.54 -15.42
C ALA A 89 6.23 -4.17 -16.39
N ILE A 90 6.60 -4.36 -17.67
CA ILE A 90 5.76 -5.02 -18.65
C ILE A 90 5.57 -6.52 -18.31
N ALA A 91 6.64 -7.22 -17.92
CA ALA A 91 6.56 -8.62 -17.50
C ALA A 91 5.64 -8.78 -16.27
N LEU A 92 5.80 -7.92 -15.26
CA LEU A 92 4.94 -7.89 -14.07
C LEU A 92 3.48 -7.54 -14.43
N THR A 93 3.27 -6.64 -15.38
CA THR A 93 1.94 -6.29 -15.89
C THR A 93 1.25 -7.51 -16.49
N HIS A 94 1.87 -8.18 -17.45
CA HIS A 94 1.32 -9.37 -18.07
C HIS A 94 1.02 -10.47 -17.06
N ALA A 95 1.95 -10.73 -16.14
CA ALA A 95 1.77 -11.75 -15.09
C ALA A 95 0.61 -11.38 -14.13
N SER A 96 0.47 -10.11 -13.76
CA SER A 96 -0.60 -9.63 -12.87
C SER A 96 -1.97 -9.70 -13.53
N VAL A 97 -2.07 -9.32 -14.81
CA VAL A 97 -3.31 -9.47 -15.61
C VAL A 97 -3.69 -10.94 -15.72
N ALA A 98 -2.73 -11.82 -16.06
CA ALA A 98 -2.98 -13.25 -16.17
C ALA A 98 -3.37 -13.90 -14.83
N ALA A 99 -2.90 -13.37 -13.72
CA ALA A 99 -3.28 -13.83 -12.37
C ALA A 99 -4.66 -13.32 -11.91
N GLY A 100 -5.31 -12.42 -12.66
CA GLY A 100 -6.61 -11.86 -12.32
C GLY A 100 -6.57 -10.71 -11.31
N ALA A 101 -5.47 -9.93 -11.26
CA ALA A 101 -5.45 -8.71 -10.48
C ALA A 101 -6.48 -7.70 -10.99
N ASP A 102 -7.23 -7.07 -10.06
CA ASP A 102 -8.32 -6.13 -10.40
C ASP A 102 -7.79 -4.76 -10.83
N ALA A 103 -6.58 -4.38 -10.40
CA ALA A 103 -5.88 -3.18 -10.85
C ALA A 103 -4.37 -3.32 -10.70
N LEU A 104 -3.64 -2.42 -11.37
CA LEU A 104 -2.18 -2.33 -11.30
C LEU A 104 -1.78 -1.01 -10.67
N MET A 105 -0.96 -1.06 -9.62
CA MET A 105 -0.39 0.13 -8.98
C MET A 105 1.03 0.35 -9.49
N ILE A 106 1.22 1.40 -10.31
CA ILE A 106 2.51 1.74 -10.89
C ILE A 106 3.35 2.49 -9.86
N HIS A 107 4.41 1.84 -9.37
CA HIS A 107 5.41 2.51 -8.55
C HIS A 107 6.12 3.60 -9.36
N GLN A 108 6.15 4.82 -8.82
CA GLN A 108 6.94 5.90 -9.41
C GLN A 108 8.41 5.43 -9.53
N PRO A 109 9.03 5.52 -10.73
CA PRO A 109 10.41 5.13 -10.91
C PRO A 109 11.33 5.80 -9.89
N PRO A 110 12.18 5.06 -9.17
CA PRO A 110 13.03 5.62 -8.12
C PRO A 110 14.29 6.32 -8.66
N ASP A 111 14.46 6.37 -9.97
CA ASP A 111 15.60 7.01 -10.62
C ASP A 111 15.60 8.52 -10.31
N PRO A 112 16.71 9.10 -9.81
CA PRO A 112 16.81 10.53 -9.51
C PRO A 112 16.79 11.42 -10.74
N PHE A 113 17.02 10.89 -11.94
CA PHE A 113 17.09 11.63 -13.21
C PHE A 113 15.85 11.43 -14.10
N VAL A 114 14.70 11.09 -13.52
CA VAL A 114 13.45 10.88 -14.28
C VAL A 114 12.93 12.19 -14.86
N ALA A 115 12.65 12.18 -16.16
CA ALA A 115 11.93 13.28 -16.80
C ALA A 115 10.40 13.02 -16.71
N PRO A 116 9.57 14.02 -16.34
CA PRO A 116 8.11 13.83 -16.26
C PRO A 116 7.48 13.28 -17.54
N ARG A 117 7.91 13.74 -18.73
CA ARG A 117 7.46 13.20 -20.01
C ARG A 117 7.83 11.72 -20.21
N GLY A 118 9.02 11.29 -19.75
CA GLY A 118 9.44 9.90 -19.80
C GLY A 118 8.60 9.02 -18.85
N VAL A 119 8.13 9.55 -17.73
CA VAL A 119 7.18 8.85 -16.86
C VAL A 119 5.84 8.67 -17.56
N CYS A 120 5.35 9.67 -18.31
CA CYS A 120 4.14 9.51 -19.13
C CYS A 120 4.29 8.40 -20.18
N ASP A 121 5.45 8.31 -20.84
CA ASP A 121 5.71 7.25 -21.84
C ASP A 121 5.82 5.87 -21.16
N TYR A 122 6.42 5.81 -19.97
CA TYR A 122 6.46 4.59 -19.15
C TYR A 122 5.04 4.12 -18.76
N ILE A 123 4.16 5.03 -18.32
CA ILE A 123 2.78 4.71 -17.96
C ILE A 123 2.01 4.23 -19.21
N ARG A 124 2.17 4.87 -20.38
CA ARG A 124 1.52 4.45 -21.64
C ARG A 124 1.95 3.05 -22.05
N ALA A 125 3.23 2.73 -21.98
CA ALA A 125 3.70 1.39 -22.33
C ALA A 125 3.12 0.33 -21.39
N ILE A 126 2.96 0.63 -20.10
CA ILE A 126 2.27 -0.24 -19.14
C ILE A 126 0.78 -0.34 -19.48
N ARG A 127 0.13 0.77 -19.84
CA ARG A 127 -1.28 0.77 -20.25
C ARG A 127 -1.50 -0.15 -21.44
N ASP A 128 -0.63 -0.08 -22.45
CA ASP A 128 -0.72 -0.93 -23.64
C ASP A 128 -0.61 -2.43 -23.28
N ALA A 129 0.24 -2.76 -22.29
CA ALA A 129 0.41 -4.13 -21.79
C ALA A 129 -0.73 -4.59 -20.85
N ALA A 130 -1.40 -3.67 -20.16
CA ALA A 130 -2.44 -3.96 -19.16
C ALA A 130 -3.80 -4.34 -19.77
N GLY A 131 -4.03 -4.02 -21.06
CA GLY A 131 -5.35 -4.21 -21.68
C GLY A 131 -6.43 -3.39 -20.95
N ASP A 132 -7.50 -4.03 -20.49
CA ASP A 132 -8.61 -3.34 -19.82
C ASP A 132 -8.42 -3.19 -18.30
N VAL A 133 -7.33 -3.71 -17.73
CA VAL A 133 -7.05 -3.63 -16.28
C VAL A 133 -6.68 -2.20 -15.91
N PRO A 134 -7.39 -1.57 -14.95
CA PRO A 134 -7.18 -0.17 -14.62
C PRO A 134 -5.85 0.06 -13.87
N LEU A 135 -5.37 1.30 -13.98
CA LEU A 135 -4.08 1.73 -13.43
C LEU A 135 -4.27 2.70 -12.26
N ILE A 136 -3.42 2.55 -11.25
CA ILE A 136 -3.30 3.45 -10.10
C ILE A 136 -1.86 3.98 -10.10
N LEU A 137 -1.67 5.29 -10.05
CA LEU A 137 -0.34 5.89 -9.96
C LEU A 137 0.09 5.94 -8.49
N TYR A 138 1.28 5.46 -8.17
CA TYR A 138 1.85 5.61 -6.84
C TYR A 138 2.91 6.71 -6.86
N LEU A 139 2.55 7.91 -6.41
CA LEU A 139 3.39 9.09 -6.43
C LEU A 139 4.05 9.31 -5.06
N ARG A 140 5.39 9.30 -5.05
CA ARG A 140 6.24 9.47 -3.87
C ARG A 140 7.09 10.75 -3.93
N ASN A 141 7.10 11.41 -5.07
CA ASN A 141 7.83 12.65 -5.30
C ASN A 141 6.91 13.63 -6.04
N ASP A 142 6.47 14.68 -5.35
CA ASP A 142 5.64 15.75 -5.90
C ASP A 142 6.46 16.82 -6.65
N GLY A 143 7.79 16.73 -6.63
CA GLY A 143 8.71 17.58 -7.38
C GLY A 143 8.59 17.44 -8.91
N VAL A 144 7.88 16.43 -9.40
CA VAL A 144 7.53 16.32 -10.85
C VAL A 144 6.58 17.43 -11.31
N GLY A 145 5.89 18.11 -10.38
CA GLY A 145 5.04 19.25 -10.65
C GLY A 145 3.58 18.89 -10.99
N VAL A 146 2.67 19.80 -10.65
CA VAL A 146 1.21 19.58 -10.78
C VAL A 146 0.79 19.32 -12.24
N ASP A 147 1.37 20.06 -13.20
CA ASP A 147 1.03 19.90 -14.62
C ASP A 147 1.40 18.49 -15.13
N ALA A 148 2.57 17.99 -14.74
CA ALA A 148 2.98 16.65 -15.10
C ALA A 148 2.10 15.58 -14.44
N ILE A 149 1.70 15.78 -13.19
CA ILE A 149 0.76 14.89 -12.48
C ILE A 149 -0.59 14.87 -13.22
N SER A 150 -1.11 16.03 -13.61
CA SER A 150 -2.35 16.12 -14.40
C SER A 150 -2.24 15.38 -15.75
N GLN A 151 -1.11 15.52 -16.46
CA GLN A 151 -0.87 14.78 -17.70
C GLN A 151 -0.84 13.26 -17.46
N MET A 152 -0.18 12.78 -16.40
CA MET A 152 -0.17 11.36 -16.03
C MET A 152 -1.58 10.84 -15.72
N CYS A 153 -2.37 11.62 -14.96
CA CYS A 153 -3.76 11.29 -14.63
C CYS A 153 -4.69 11.26 -15.85
N SER A 154 -4.34 11.98 -16.92
CA SER A 154 -5.12 12.04 -18.16
C SER A 154 -4.84 10.86 -19.11
N ILE A 155 -3.90 9.95 -18.77
CA ILE A 155 -3.64 8.75 -19.55
C ILE A 155 -4.83 7.79 -19.38
N GLU A 156 -5.34 7.29 -20.49
CA GLU A 156 -6.46 6.35 -20.48
C GLU A 156 -6.19 5.15 -19.58
N GLY A 157 -7.21 4.71 -18.83
CA GLY A 157 -7.11 3.60 -17.87
C GLY A 157 -6.55 3.98 -16.51
N VAL A 158 -6.01 5.19 -16.32
CA VAL A 158 -5.68 5.68 -14.98
C VAL A 158 -6.96 6.06 -14.24
N ILE A 159 -7.22 5.42 -13.11
CA ILE A 159 -8.45 5.64 -12.31
C ILE A 159 -8.16 6.21 -10.93
N GLY A 160 -6.92 6.20 -10.49
CA GLY A 160 -6.59 6.67 -9.15
C GLY A 160 -5.11 7.01 -8.95
N VAL A 161 -4.87 7.72 -7.86
CA VAL A 161 -3.53 8.10 -7.41
C VAL A 161 -3.38 7.76 -5.93
N LYS A 162 -2.37 6.97 -5.61
CA LYS A 162 -1.84 6.81 -4.25
C LYS A 162 -0.84 7.93 -4.00
N TRP A 163 -1.22 8.89 -3.18
CA TRP A 163 -0.40 10.05 -2.83
C TRP A 163 0.45 9.78 -1.58
N ALA A 164 1.75 9.75 -1.70
CA ALA A 164 2.68 9.41 -0.62
C ALA A 164 3.78 10.47 -0.41
N THR A 165 3.40 11.73 -0.46
CA THR A 165 4.24 12.85 -0.05
C THR A 165 3.58 13.62 1.09
N ALA A 166 4.39 14.18 2.01
CA ALA A 166 3.92 14.91 3.19
C ALA A 166 3.50 16.36 2.84
N ASN A 167 2.77 16.55 1.73
CA ASN A 167 2.40 17.86 1.22
C ASN A 167 0.92 17.93 0.82
N PRO A 168 -0.01 18.16 1.78
CA PRO A 168 -1.44 18.27 1.48
C PRO A 168 -1.78 19.42 0.53
N MET A 169 -1.02 20.51 0.55
CA MET A 169 -1.29 21.66 -0.30
C MET A 169 -0.94 21.42 -1.77
N VAL A 170 0.08 20.61 -2.05
CA VAL A 170 0.36 20.15 -3.42
C VAL A 170 -0.69 19.14 -3.85
N LEU A 171 -1.10 18.23 -2.96
CA LEU A 171 -2.21 17.30 -3.22
C LEU A 171 -3.48 18.05 -3.63
N LYS A 172 -3.89 19.08 -2.87
CA LYS A 172 -5.06 19.92 -3.21
C LYS A 172 -4.97 20.49 -4.63
N ARG A 173 -3.78 21.01 -5.02
CA ARG A 173 -3.57 21.56 -6.37
C ARG A 173 -3.59 20.47 -7.44
N ALA A 174 -3.01 19.30 -7.14
CA ALA A 174 -3.01 18.16 -8.05
C ALA A 174 -4.43 17.64 -8.29
N ILE A 175 -5.25 17.52 -7.24
CA ILE A 175 -6.67 17.18 -7.34
C ILE A 175 -7.42 18.17 -8.24
N ALA A 176 -7.22 19.47 -8.04
CA ALA A 176 -7.90 20.51 -8.81
C ALA A 176 -7.48 20.56 -10.30
N ALA A 177 -6.29 20.05 -10.63
CA ALA A 177 -5.76 20.05 -11.99
C ALA A 177 -5.98 18.73 -12.74
N ALA A 178 -6.32 17.65 -12.04
CA ALA A 178 -6.53 16.32 -12.64
C ALA A 178 -7.99 16.15 -13.12
N PRO A 179 -8.24 15.17 -13.99
CA PRO A 179 -9.61 14.81 -14.37
C PRO A 179 -10.46 14.37 -13.18
N ASP A 180 -11.75 14.72 -13.17
CA ASP A 180 -12.68 14.49 -12.04
C ASP A 180 -12.89 13.01 -11.69
N HIS A 181 -12.64 12.10 -12.63
CA HIS A 181 -12.80 10.66 -12.41
C HIS A 181 -11.68 10.02 -11.57
N ILE A 182 -10.61 10.76 -11.29
CA ILE A 182 -9.46 10.24 -10.54
C ILE A 182 -9.78 10.18 -9.05
N THR A 183 -9.67 8.97 -8.48
CA THR A 183 -9.75 8.77 -7.02
C THR A 183 -8.39 8.98 -6.38
N TRP A 184 -8.33 9.83 -5.35
CA TRP A 184 -7.09 10.14 -4.63
C TRP A 184 -7.07 9.42 -3.29
N VAL A 185 -6.02 8.62 -3.07
CA VAL A 185 -5.85 7.76 -1.90
C VAL A 185 -4.62 8.20 -1.10
N GLY A 186 -4.76 8.37 0.21
CA GLY A 186 -3.63 8.65 1.10
C GLY A 186 -2.65 7.47 1.14
N GLY A 187 -1.45 7.70 0.65
CA GLY A 187 -0.42 6.65 0.48
C GLY A 187 0.73 6.72 1.47
N LEU A 188 0.72 7.69 2.35
CA LEU A 188 1.64 7.84 3.47
C LEU A 188 1.06 7.11 4.70
N ALA A 189 1.74 7.12 5.85
CA ALA A 189 1.21 6.48 7.07
C ALA A 189 -0.23 6.92 7.39
N VAL A 190 -1.00 6.06 8.06
CA VAL A 190 -2.43 6.29 8.40
C VAL A 190 -2.64 7.62 9.15
N VAL A 191 -1.66 8.07 9.92
CA VAL A 191 -1.66 9.35 10.64
C VAL A 191 -1.86 10.57 9.72
N TRP A 192 -1.57 10.46 8.43
CA TRP A 192 -1.76 11.51 7.44
C TRP A 192 -3.17 11.53 6.83
N ALA A 193 -3.95 10.47 7.02
CA ALA A 193 -5.27 10.35 6.38
C ALA A 193 -6.20 11.53 6.65
N PRO A 194 -6.36 12.05 7.90
CA PRO A 194 -7.22 13.21 8.13
C PRO A 194 -6.82 14.44 7.32
N SER A 195 -5.52 14.73 7.23
CA SER A 195 -5.01 15.89 6.47
C SER A 195 -5.28 15.75 4.97
N PHE A 196 -5.19 14.54 4.44
CA PHE A 196 -5.47 14.27 3.03
C PHE A 196 -6.98 14.31 2.73
N TYR A 197 -7.81 13.81 3.64
CA TYR A 197 -9.27 13.90 3.51
C TYR A 197 -9.77 15.35 3.46
N VAL A 198 -9.23 16.22 4.31
CA VAL A 198 -9.58 17.65 4.33
C VAL A 198 -9.32 18.32 2.98
N VAL A 199 -8.31 17.90 2.24
CA VAL A 199 -7.96 18.49 0.93
C VAL A 199 -8.54 17.74 -0.27
N GLY A 200 -9.30 16.65 -0.05
CA GLY A 200 -10.09 15.99 -1.10
C GLY A 200 -9.72 14.55 -1.41
N ALA A 201 -8.73 13.95 -0.73
CA ALA A 201 -8.52 12.50 -0.86
C ALA A 201 -9.72 11.72 -0.28
N ARG A 202 -9.91 10.50 -0.78
CA ARG A 202 -10.90 9.53 -0.29
C ARG A 202 -10.22 8.17 -0.19
N GLY A 203 -10.23 7.57 0.98
CA GLY A 203 -9.48 6.35 1.24
C GLY A 203 -8.01 6.56 1.61
N PHE A 204 -7.42 5.52 2.16
CA PHE A 204 -5.99 5.51 2.50
C PHE A 204 -5.41 4.10 2.46
N THR A 205 -4.08 4.01 2.41
CA THR A 205 -3.36 2.72 2.48
C THR A 205 -2.89 2.46 3.90
N SER A 206 -3.00 1.21 4.36
CA SER A 206 -2.66 0.80 5.72
C SER A 206 -1.81 -0.46 5.77
N GLY A 207 -0.65 -0.39 6.44
CA GLY A 207 0.12 -1.56 6.85
C GLY A 207 -0.43 -2.22 8.11
N LEU A 208 -1.20 -1.47 8.93
CA LEU A 208 -1.85 -1.99 10.13
C LEU A 208 -2.88 -3.09 9.81
N VAL A 209 -3.41 -3.11 8.60
CA VAL A 209 -4.34 -4.17 8.12
C VAL A 209 -3.78 -5.57 8.33
N ASN A 210 -2.47 -5.77 8.25
CA ASN A 210 -1.87 -7.07 8.51
C ASN A 210 -2.08 -7.54 9.96
N VAL A 211 -2.20 -6.61 10.90
CA VAL A 211 -2.19 -6.85 12.36
C VAL A 211 -3.55 -6.59 13.00
N TRP A 212 -4.18 -5.46 12.65
CA TRP A 212 -5.42 -4.97 13.24
C TRP A 212 -6.29 -4.29 12.18
N PRO A 213 -6.88 -5.06 11.25
CA PRO A 213 -7.65 -4.51 10.13
C PRO A 213 -8.90 -3.77 10.56
N GLU A 214 -9.61 -4.22 11.63
CA GLU A 214 -10.83 -3.60 12.15
C GLU A 214 -10.58 -2.14 12.58
N HIS A 215 -9.40 -1.87 13.13
CA HIS A 215 -9.03 -0.52 13.55
C HIS A 215 -8.83 0.42 12.34
N SER A 216 -8.22 -0.07 11.27
CA SER A 216 -8.09 0.69 10.01
C SER A 216 -9.46 0.98 9.40
N VAL A 217 -10.37 0.01 9.40
CA VAL A 217 -11.75 0.20 8.91
C VAL A 217 -12.49 1.22 9.77
N ALA A 218 -12.37 1.14 11.09
CA ALA A 218 -13.00 2.13 12.00
C ALA A 218 -12.50 3.57 11.75
N ILE A 219 -11.19 3.75 11.48
CA ILE A 219 -10.64 5.06 11.10
C ILE A 219 -11.27 5.56 9.80
N ASN A 220 -11.40 4.69 8.79
CA ASN A 220 -12.03 5.06 7.53
C ASN A 220 -13.50 5.47 7.72
N CYS A 221 -14.26 4.68 8.45
CA CYS A 221 -15.66 5.00 8.75
C CYS A 221 -15.80 6.36 9.44
N ALA A 222 -14.92 6.70 10.38
CA ALA A 222 -14.94 7.99 11.05
C ALA A 222 -14.62 9.14 10.08
N LEU A 223 -13.64 8.96 9.19
CA LEU A 223 -13.26 9.95 8.17
C LEU A 223 -14.38 10.18 7.15
N GLU A 224 -14.99 9.10 6.64
CA GLU A 224 -16.12 9.18 5.70
C GLU A 224 -17.37 9.85 6.34
N ALA A 225 -17.58 9.62 7.64
CA ALA A 225 -18.65 10.31 8.39
C ALA A 225 -18.31 11.79 8.70
N GLY A 226 -17.11 12.26 8.38
CA GLY A 226 -16.65 13.62 8.73
C GLY A 226 -16.35 13.80 10.23
N ASP A 227 -16.32 12.73 11.02
CA ASP A 227 -15.96 12.78 12.44
C ASP A 227 -14.44 12.72 12.62
N PHE A 228 -13.79 13.83 12.27
CA PHE A 228 -12.33 13.97 12.42
C PHE A 228 -11.86 13.87 13.87
N ASN A 229 -12.71 14.21 14.84
CA ASN A 229 -12.36 14.05 16.26
C ASN A 229 -12.30 12.58 16.65
N HIS A 230 -13.23 11.76 16.17
CA HIS A 230 -13.20 10.33 16.41
C HIS A 230 -12.02 9.68 15.67
N ALA A 231 -11.83 9.99 14.38
CA ALA A 231 -10.69 9.52 13.61
C ALA A 231 -9.34 9.83 14.30
N ARG A 232 -9.19 11.06 14.84
CA ARG A 232 -7.98 11.45 15.59
C ARG A 232 -7.75 10.57 16.82
N ARG A 233 -8.78 10.29 17.63
CA ARG A 233 -8.66 9.41 18.81
C ARG A 233 -8.26 7.99 18.42
N LEU A 234 -8.83 7.45 17.35
CA LEU A 234 -8.46 6.14 16.82
C LEU A 234 -6.99 6.13 16.37
N ILE A 235 -6.53 7.16 15.67
CA ILE A 235 -5.14 7.30 15.22
C ILE A 235 -4.21 7.42 16.44
N GLU A 236 -4.55 8.21 17.45
CA GLU A 236 -3.78 8.32 18.71
C GLU A 236 -3.61 6.95 19.37
N THR A 237 -4.62 6.08 19.31
CA THR A 237 -4.55 4.72 19.86
C THR A 237 -3.46 3.86 19.19
N MET A 238 -3.30 4.01 17.86
CA MET A 238 -2.34 3.20 17.08
C MET A 238 -1.02 3.93 16.79
N GLN A 239 -0.85 5.16 17.26
CA GLN A 239 0.31 6.02 16.95
C GLN A 239 1.65 5.32 17.20
N VAL A 240 1.78 4.59 18.34
CA VAL A 240 3.00 3.85 18.70
C VAL A 240 3.42 2.87 17.60
N PHE A 241 2.46 2.20 16.96
CA PHE A 241 2.74 1.28 15.85
C PHE A 241 3.32 2.02 14.63
N GLU A 242 2.76 3.18 14.29
CA GLU A 242 3.28 4.00 13.19
C GLU A 242 4.64 4.62 13.52
N ASP A 243 4.87 5.03 14.76
CA ASP A 243 6.16 5.59 15.20
C ASP A 243 7.29 4.54 15.08
N ILE A 244 7.03 3.28 15.46
CA ILE A 244 7.97 2.17 15.26
C ILE A 244 8.25 1.99 13.76
N ARG A 245 7.22 1.98 12.93
CA ARG A 245 7.36 1.81 11.48
C ARG A 245 8.11 2.96 10.81
N ALA A 246 7.98 4.18 11.34
CA ALA A 246 8.67 5.37 10.85
C ALA A 246 10.14 5.47 11.32
N ALA A 247 10.53 4.68 12.32
CA ALA A 247 11.89 4.68 12.84
C ALA A 247 12.92 4.33 11.75
N GLU A 248 14.16 4.76 11.97
CA GLU A 248 15.28 4.50 11.07
C GLU A 248 14.99 4.96 9.62
N GLN A 249 14.44 6.16 9.46
CA GLN A 249 14.06 6.75 8.17
C GLN A 249 13.02 5.90 7.41
N GLY A 250 12.14 5.20 8.15
CA GLY A 250 11.15 4.26 7.60
C GLY A 250 11.72 2.87 7.32
N GLY A 251 12.97 2.61 7.67
CA GLY A 251 13.60 1.29 7.52
C GLY A 251 12.97 0.20 8.40
N ALA A 252 12.35 0.59 9.52
CA ALA A 252 11.62 -0.32 10.40
C ALA A 252 10.17 -0.61 9.95
N ASN A 253 9.71 -0.04 8.82
CA ASN A 253 8.33 -0.19 8.35
C ASN A 253 7.88 -1.65 8.26
N VAL A 254 8.60 -2.47 7.52
CA VAL A 254 8.24 -3.88 7.31
C VAL A 254 8.50 -4.69 8.57
N SER A 255 9.63 -4.44 9.21
CA SER A 255 10.08 -5.16 10.42
C SER A 255 9.09 -5.01 11.56
N GLY A 256 8.52 -3.80 11.75
CA GLY A 256 7.47 -3.55 12.74
C GLY A 256 6.21 -4.37 12.48
N VAL A 257 5.77 -4.46 11.22
CA VAL A 257 4.59 -5.26 10.85
C VAL A 257 4.85 -6.75 11.06
N LYS A 258 5.99 -7.26 10.60
CA LYS A 258 6.33 -8.69 10.72
C LYS A 258 6.55 -9.11 12.18
N ALA A 259 7.17 -8.26 13.00
CA ALA A 259 7.32 -8.52 14.43
C ALA A 259 5.94 -8.59 15.13
N ALA A 260 5.02 -7.70 14.80
CA ALA A 260 3.65 -7.75 15.32
C ALA A 260 2.90 -9.01 14.86
N LEU A 261 3.06 -9.44 13.60
CA LEU A 261 2.49 -10.68 13.09
C LEU A 261 3.03 -11.90 13.83
N ALA A 262 4.33 -11.96 14.09
CA ALA A 262 4.94 -13.04 14.89
C ALA A 262 4.38 -13.09 16.30
N MET A 263 4.15 -11.93 16.95
CA MET A 263 3.49 -11.84 18.26
C MET A 263 2.04 -12.35 18.24
N LEU A 264 1.35 -12.22 17.11
CA LEU A 264 0.00 -12.79 16.89
C LEU A 264 0.01 -14.30 16.58
N GLY A 265 1.19 -14.93 16.55
CA GLY A 265 1.34 -16.34 16.17
C GLY A 265 1.33 -16.59 14.66
N ASN A 266 1.40 -15.54 13.85
CA ASN A 266 1.47 -15.63 12.40
C ASN A 266 2.84 -15.12 11.89
N ASP A 267 3.88 -15.91 12.10
CA ASP A 267 5.24 -15.56 11.70
C ASP A 267 5.39 -15.53 10.18
N CYS A 268 5.68 -14.35 9.64
CA CYS A 268 5.97 -14.11 8.23
C CYS A 268 7.47 -14.00 7.92
N GLY A 269 8.33 -14.46 8.82
CA GLY A 269 9.78 -14.38 8.70
C GLY A 269 10.34 -12.96 8.83
N GLY A 270 11.64 -12.83 8.64
CA GLY A 270 12.34 -11.54 8.69
C GLY A 270 12.08 -10.65 7.48
N ALA A 271 12.39 -9.36 7.62
CA ALA A 271 12.50 -8.46 6.47
C ALA A 271 13.89 -8.62 5.82
N ARG A 272 13.98 -8.37 4.52
CA ARG A 272 15.28 -8.41 3.81
C ARG A 272 15.99 -7.06 3.90
N PRO A 273 17.33 -7.04 3.98
CA PRO A 273 18.09 -5.81 3.81
C PRO A 273 17.70 -5.08 2.50
N PRO A 274 17.63 -3.75 2.47
CA PRO A 274 18.10 -2.81 3.52
C PRO A 274 17.07 -2.46 4.61
N ALA A 275 15.98 -3.21 4.76
CA ALA A 275 15.05 -3.01 5.87
C ALA A 275 15.70 -3.32 7.23
N ALA A 276 15.21 -2.66 8.30
CA ALA A 276 15.71 -2.85 9.66
C ALA A 276 15.15 -4.15 10.27
N TRP A 277 15.93 -5.21 10.24
CA TRP A 277 15.57 -6.50 10.83
C TRP A 277 16.76 -7.12 11.57
N PRO A 278 16.51 -7.67 12.78
CA PRO A 278 15.29 -7.55 13.60
C PRO A 278 15.10 -6.13 14.13
N LEU A 279 13.93 -5.85 14.72
CA LEU A 279 13.75 -4.65 15.55
C LEU A 279 14.75 -4.65 16.70
N CYS A 280 15.24 -3.48 17.14
CA CYS A 280 16.03 -3.40 18.35
C CYS A 280 15.17 -3.73 19.59
N ASP A 281 15.81 -4.08 20.71
CA ASP A 281 15.13 -4.54 21.94
C ASP A 281 14.09 -3.53 22.44
N ASP A 282 14.39 -2.23 22.40
CA ASP A 282 13.49 -1.17 22.84
C ASP A 282 12.26 -1.05 21.91
N GLN A 283 12.46 -1.14 20.60
CA GLN A 283 11.36 -1.14 19.63
C GLN A 283 10.47 -2.38 19.82
N HIS A 284 11.07 -3.55 20.01
CA HIS A 284 10.35 -4.79 20.23
C HIS A 284 9.55 -4.75 21.54
N ALA A 285 10.13 -4.26 22.64
CA ALA A 285 9.45 -4.10 23.93
C ALA A 285 8.28 -3.11 23.83
N THR A 286 8.49 -1.98 23.14
CA THR A 286 7.46 -0.96 22.90
C THR A 286 6.30 -1.53 22.08
N LEU A 287 6.61 -2.28 21.02
CA LEU A 287 5.61 -2.95 20.19
C LEU A 287 4.79 -3.97 20.99
N LYS A 288 5.46 -4.81 21.78
CA LYS A 288 4.80 -5.79 22.64
C LYS A 288 3.85 -5.12 23.63
N HIS A 289 4.29 -4.03 24.28
CA HIS A 289 3.43 -3.26 25.19
C HIS A 289 2.20 -2.70 24.46
N PHE A 290 2.38 -2.15 23.26
CA PHE A 290 1.27 -1.68 22.41
C PHE A 290 0.28 -2.81 22.11
N MET A 291 0.76 -4.00 21.75
CA MET A 291 -0.08 -5.16 21.42
C MET A 291 -0.91 -5.63 22.62
N ILE A 292 -0.28 -5.71 23.81
CA ILE A 292 -0.97 -6.08 25.06
C ILE A 292 -2.00 -5.01 25.45
N LYS A 293 -1.60 -3.73 25.45
CA LYS A 293 -2.46 -2.61 25.85
C LYS A 293 -3.77 -2.55 25.03
N ASN A 294 -3.71 -2.94 23.77
CA ASN A 294 -4.86 -2.91 22.86
C ASN A 294 -5.58 -4.28 22.77
N GLY A 295 -5.21 -5.26 23.60
CA GLY A 295 -5.87 -6.57 23.64
C GLY A 295 -5.63 -7.44 22.40
N LEU A 296 -4.59 -7.14 21.62
CA LEU A 296 -4.23 -7.92 20.43
C LEU A 296 -3.51 -9.22 20.79
N ILE A 297 -2.80 -9.22 21.91
CA ILE A 297 -2.16 -10.39 22.55
C ILE A 297 -2.36 -10.36 24.06
N SER A 298 -2.13 -11.51 24.71
CA SER A 298 -2.22 -11.69 26.18
C SER A 298 -0.96 -11.27 26.90
#